data_319593c95da79dcfd96c805ddde7c169
#
_entry.id   319593c95da79dcfd96c805ddde7c169
#
_cell.length_a   1.000
_cell.length_b   1.000
_cell.length_c   1.000
_cell.angle_alpha   90.00
_cell.angle_beta   90.00
_cell.angle_gamma   90.00
#
_symmetry.space_group_name_H-M   'P 1'
#
loop_
_entity.id
_entity.type
_entity.pdbx_description
1 polymer ?
#
loop_
_entity_poly.entity_id
_entity_poly.type
_entity_poly.pdbx_seq_one_letter_code
_entity_poly.pdbx_strand_id
1 'polypeptide(L)'
;MEFTLTNEKQMIKEMVRDFAEKEIAPKAVYYDRTGEFPYETFQKMGELGLLGIPFPEQYGGSGGDTVSYALAVEEIGRACGGTGLSYAATISLGASPIYYFGTESQKRTYLVPMASGKTLGAFGLTEPNAGSDAGGTQTKAVLDGDEYVINGEKCWITNAEYAKTIIVTAVNGVDENGKKRISAFIVPTDTNGLKISSPYDKMGVRASNTCEIILEDVRIPRENILGDESKGFKQFLYTLDGGRISIAALAVGIAQAAFERALSYAKERKQFGKSISSFQAIQFKLADMATEIELARNMVHKAAWLKDQNKPFAKEAAMAKLFASEMASRAANQAVQIHGGYGYMKEYEVERYIRDAKLLEIGEGTSEIQRLVIARQLGCR
;
A
#
# COMPACT_ATOMS: atom_id res chain seq x y z
N MET A 1 0.82 20.65 -21.39
CA MET A 1 0.68 19.53 -20.44
C MET A 1 1.48 18.39 -21.05
N GLU A 2 2.50 17.93 -20.35
CA GLU A 2 3.38 16.88 -20.85
C GLU A 2 2.96 15.57 -20.21
N PHE A 3 2.60 14.57 -21.01
CA PHE A 3 2.16 13.26 -20.55
C PHE A 3 3.29 12.22 -20.55
N THR A 4 4.44 12.59 -21.13
CA THR A 4 5.63 11.73 -21.14
C THR A 4 6.38 11.82 -19.83
N LEU A 5 6.87 10.68 -19.35
CA LEU A 5 7.76 10.65 -18.20
C LEU A 5 9.07 11.37 -18.56
N THR A 6 9.66 12.08 -17.60
CA THR A 6 11.02 12.58 -17.74
C THR A 6 12.00 11.39 -17.88
N ASN A 7 13.17 11.65 -18.47
CA ASN A 7 14.20 10.61 -18.62
C ASN A 7 14.53 9.95 -17.28
N GLU A 8 14.64 10.72 -16.21
CA GLU A 8 14.89 10.22 -14.86
C GLU A 8 13.82 9.26 -14.38
N LYS A 9 12.53 9.63 -14.51
CA LYS A 9 11.40 8.77 -14.13
C LYS A 9 11.32 7.51 -14.98
N GLN A 10 11.64 7.63 -16.27
CA GLN A 10 11.72 6.47 -17.16
C GLN A 10 12.85 5.51 -16.72
N MET A 11 14.01 6.02 -16.37
CA MET A 11 15.12 5.21 -15.87
C MET A 11 14.78 4.51 -14.56
N ILE A 12 14.11 5.20 -13.62
CA ILE A 12 13.64 4.59 -12.37
C ILE A 12 12.66 3.46 -12.68
N LYS A 13 11.68 3.71 -13.54
CA LYS A 13 10.70 2.68 -13.94
C LYS A 13 11.38 1.45 -14.55
N GLU A 14 12.32 1.64 -15.47
CA GLU A 14 13.06 0.57 -16.14
C GLU A 14 13.92 -0.23 -15.15
N MET A 15 14.62 0.44 -14.26
CA MET A 15 15.43 -0.19 -13.22
C MET A 15 14.57 -1.04 -12.27
N VAL A 16 13.44 -0.50 -11.81
CA VAL A 16 12.52 -1.24 -10.92
C VAL A 16 11.89 -2.41 -11.66
N ARG A 17 11.53 -2.25 -12.93
CA ARG A 17 11.00 -3.33 -13.77
C ARG A 17 12.02 -4.47 -13.91
N ASP A 18 13.27 -4.16 -14.25
CA ASP A 18 14.35 -5.14 -14.40
C ASP A 18 14.57 -5.91 -13.08
N PHE A 19 14.63 -5.20 -11.97
CA PHE A 19 14.70 -5.81 -10.65
C PHE A 19 13.49 -6.72 -10.36
N ALA A 20 12.29 -6.22 -10.61
CA ALA A 20 11.06 -6.97 -10.33
C ALA A 20 10.94 -8.24 -11.18
N GLU A 21 11.36 -8.21 -12.45
CA GLU A 21 11.37 -9.37 -13.33
C GLU A 21 12.42 -10.41 -12.92
N LYS A 22 13.58 -9.99 -12.42
CA LYS A 22 14.66 -10.90 -12.04
C LYS A 22 14.52 -11.46 -10.62
N GLU A 23 14.09 -10.66 -9.67
CA GLU A 23 14.16 -10.98 -8.24
C GLU A 23 12.78 -11.27 -7.60
N ILE A 24 11.69 -10.76 -8.17
CA ILE A 24 10.34 -10.89 -7.58
C ILE A 24 9.48 -11.88 -8.36
N ALA A 25 9.30 -11.68 -9.67
CA ALA A 25 8.39 -12.47 -10.49
C ALA A 25 8.66 -13.98 -10.42
N PRO A 26 9.93 -14.46 -10.47
CA PRO A 26 10.21 -15.90 -10.41
C PRO A 26 9.79 -16.58 -9.10
N LYS A 27 9.69 -15.81 -8.02
CA LYS A 27 9.37 -16.30 -6.67
C LYS A 27 7.91 -16.05 -6.27
N ALA A 28 7.14 -15.31 -7.08
CA ALA A 28 5.80 -14.84 -6.71
C ALA A 28 4.81 -15.98 -6.42
N VAL A 29 4.85 -17.05 -7.22
CA VAL A 29 4.01 -18.26 -7.01
C VAL A 29 4.40 -19.00 -5.74
N TYR A 30 5.69 -19.10 -5.45
CA TYR A 30 6.18 -19.73 -4.23
C TYR A 30 5.65 -19.00 -2.99
N TYR A 31 5.80 -17.67 -2.92
CA TYR A 31 5.33 -16.87 -1.79
C TYR A 31 3.79 -16.84 -1.68
N ASP A 32 3.06 -16.88 -2.80
CA ASP A 32 1.59 -17.03 -2.77
C ASP A 32 1.17 -18.38 -2.17
N ARG A 33 1.86 -19.45 -2.49
CA ARG A 33 1.55 -20.80 -1.98
C ARG A 33 1.90 -20.96 -0.50
N THR A 34 3.08 -20.51 -0.11
CA THR A 34 3.61 -20.71 1.25
C THR A 34 3.11 -19.66 2.25
N GLY A 35 2.80 -18.46 1.79
CA GLY A 35 2.52 -17.30 2.66
C GLY A 35 3.79 -16.71 3.29
N GLU A 36 4.98 -17.15 2.87
CA GLU A 36 6.25 -16.64 3.35
C GLU A 36 6.46 -15.17 2.92
N PHE A 37 7.05 -14.40 3.83
CA PHE A 37 7.42 -13.02 3.53
C PHE A 37 8.76 -12.96 2.79
N PRO A 38 8.88 -12.19 1.69
CA PRO A 38 10.07 -12.14 0.85
C PRO A 38 11.20 -11.27 1.46
N TYR A 39 11.68 -11.60 2.65
CA TYR A 39 12.61 -10.77 3.43
C TYR A 39 13.90 -10.42 2.66
N GLU A 40 14.52 -11.42 2.00
CA GLU A 40 15.73 -11.19 1.18
C GLU A 40 15.49 -10.20 0.04
N THR A 41 14.30 -10.24 -0.57
CA THR A 41 13.93 -9.30 -1.62
C THR A 41 13.86 -7.87 -1.07
N PHE A 42 13.34 -7.68 0.16
CA PHE A 42 13.33 -6.37 0.81
C PHE A 42 14.72 -5.86 1.16
N GLN A 43 15.65 -6.74 1.54
CA GLN A 43 17.05 -6.36 1.75
C GLN A 43 17.67 -5.84 0.45
N LYS A 44 17.50 -6.55 -0.67
CA LYS A 44 17.97 -6.09 -1.99
C LYS A 44 17.31 -4.78 -2.44
N MET A 45 16.02 -4.58 -2.15
CA MET A 45 15.35 -3.29 -2.40
C MET A 45 16.00 -2.17 -1.59
N GLY A 46 16.40 -2.43 -0.35
CA GLY A 46 17.13 -1.48 0.49
C GLY A 46 18.48 -1.11 -0.12
N GLU A 47 19.27 -2.09 -0.54
CA GLU A 47 20.57 -1.89 -1.20
C GLU A 47 20.47 -1.05 -2.48
N LEU A 48 19.37 -1.18 -3.22
CA LEU A 48 19.08 -0.39 -4.42
C LEU A 48 18.42 0.97 -4.12
N GLY A 49 18.21 1.33 -2.85
CA GLY A 49 17.57 2.58 -2.44
C GLY A 49 16.07 2.67 -2.77
N LEU A 50 15.41 1.56 -3.13
CA LEU A 50 14.00 1.56 -3.52
C LEU A 50 13.08 1.93 -2.36
N LEU A 51 13.42 1.58 -1.12
CA LEU A 51 12.65 1.92 0.08
C LEU A 51 12.72 3.42 0.43
N GLY A 52 13.70 4.12 -0.12
CA GLY A 52 13.94 5.55 0.10
C GLY A 52 13.47 6.48 -1.02
N ILE A 53 12.86 5.98 -2.10
CA ILE A 53 12.55 6.78 -3.30
C ILE A 53 11.95 8.15 -2.98
N PRO A 54 10.85 8.30 -2.20
CA PRO A 54 10.20 9.60 -2.02
C PRO A 54 10.81 10.46 -0.89
N PHE A 55 11.92 10.03 -0.29
CA PHE A 55 12.52 10.75 0.85
C PHE A 55 13.83 11.45 0.44
N PRO A 56 14.13 12.63 1.03
CA PRO A 56 15.38 13.34 0.78
C PRO A 56 16.61 12.53 1.20
N GLU A 57 17.74 12.76 0.50
CA GLU A 57 19.03 12.11 0.76
C GLU A 57 19.52 12.31 2.21
N GLN A 58 19.27 13.47 2.81
CA GLN A 58 19.62 13.75 4.21
C GLN A 58 18.99 12.80 5.23
N TYR A 59 17.91 12.09 4.84
CA TYR A 59 17.27 11.04 5.63
C TYR A 59 17.51 9.62 5.09
N GLY A 60 18.53 9.46 4.24
CA GLY A 60 18.88 8.17 3.65
C GLY A 60 17.98 7.74 2.50
N GLY A 61 17.19 8.67 1.96
CA GLY A 61 16.35 8.44 0.77
C GLY A 61 17.10 8.69 -0.53
N SER A 62 16.40 8.50 -1.66
CA SER A 62 16.95 8.67 -3.00
C SER A 62 16.59 10.01 -3.65
N GLY A 63 15.90 10.91 -2.93
CA GLY A 63 15.57 12.26 -3.41
C GLY A 63 14.52 12.32 -4.53
N GLY A 64 13.82 11.22 -4.81
CA GLY A 64 12.75 11.17 -5.80
C GLY A 64 11.44 11.79 -5.32
N ASP A 65 10.39 11.63 -6.11
CA ASP A 65 9.07 12.20 -5.86
C ASP A 65 7.98 11.11 -5.74
N THR A 66 6.74 11.53 -5.47
CA THR A 66 5.60 10.60 -5.33
C THR A 66 5.27 9.91 -6.65
N VAL A 67 5.50 10.55 -7.81
CA VAL A 67 5.32 9.92 -9.13
C VAL A 67 6.32 8.79 -9.30
N SER A 68 7.59 9.00 -8.99
CA SER A 68 8.64 7.96 -9.05
C SER A 68 8.34 6.79 -8.12
N TYR A 69 7.85 7.08 -6.92
CA TYR A 69 7.38 6.05 -5.98
C TYR A 69 6.19 5.26 -6.53
N ALA A 70 5.19 5.93 -7.13
CA ALA A 70 4.03 5.25 -7.73
C ALA A 70 4.45 4.33 -8.90
N LEU A 71 5.42 4.74 -9.72
CA LEU A 71 5.99 3.89 -10.78
C LEU A 71 6.66 2.64 -10.19
N ALA A 72 7.39 2.78 -9.09
CA ALA A 72 8.01 1.64 -8.43
C ALA A 72 6.96 0.68 -7.85
N VAL A 73 5.91 1.19 -7.21
CA VAL A 73 4.79 0.37 -6.71
C VAL A 73 4.10 -0.38 -7.85
N GLU A 74 3.85 0.27 -8.98
CA GLU A 74 3.25 -0.35 -10.16
C GLU A 74 4.09 -1.52 -10.67
N GLU A 75 5.41 -1.34 -10.86
CA GLU A 75 6.28 -2.39 -11.40
C GLU A 75 6.48 -3.57 -10.43
N ILE A 76 6.64 -3.28 -9.14
CA ILE A 76 6.73 -4.34 -8.11
C ILE A 76 5.39 -5.08 -8.00
N GLY A 77 4.26 -4.36 -8.01
CA GLY A 77 2.92 -4.94 -7.98
C GLY A 77 2.60 -5.79 -9.20
N ARG A 78 3.11 -5.41 -10.38
CA ARG A 78 3.03 -6.19 -11.63
C ARG A 78 3.72 -7.55 -11.48
N ALA A 79 4.85 -7.60 -10.80
CA ALA A 79 5.57 -8.85 -10.55
C ALA A 79 4.91 -9.70 -9.43
N CYS A 80 4.51 -9.06 -8.32
CA CYS A 80 3.85 -9.72 -7.19
C CYS A 80 3.03 -8.74 -6.36
N GLY A 81 1.69 -8.91 -6.34
CA GLY A 81 0.78 -8.05 -5.58
C GLY A 81 1.09 -8.01 -4.09
N GLY A 82 1.43 -9.14 -3.47
CA GLY A 82 1.77 -9.20 -2.05
C GLY A 82 3.06 -8.47 -1.69
N THR A 83 4.11 -8.64 -2.50
CA THR A 83 5.37 -7.90 -2.32
C THR A 83 5.15 -6.41 -2.53
N GLY A 84 4.36 -6.03 -3.55
CA GLY A 84 4.00 -4.63 -3.83
C GLY A 84 3.22 -4.00 -2.69
N LEU A 85 2.30 -4.72 -2.05
CA LEU A 85 1.54 -4.23 -0.90
C LEU A 85 2.46 -3.93 0.30
N SER A 86 3.35 -4.87 0.64
CA SER A 86 4.30 -4.68 1.75
C SER A 86 5.29 -3.54 1.48
N TYR A 87 5.76 -3.41 0.24
CA TYR A 87 6.58 -2.29 -0.21
C TYR A 87 5.84 -0.95 -0.05
N ALA A 88 4.62 -0.88 -0.57
CA ALA A 88 3.80 0.32 -0.46
C ALA A 88 3.53 0.71 0.99
N ALA A 89 3.15 -0.25 1.84
CA ALA A 89 2.86 0.00 3.25
C ALA A 89 4.07 0.48 4.06
N THR A 90 5.26 -0.07 3.81
CA THR A 90 6.49 0.39 4.49
C THR A 90 6.73 1.87 4.24
N ILE A 91 6.58 2.33 3.00
CA ILE A 91 6.87 3.72 2.62
C ILE A 91 5.71 4.65 2.98
N SER A 92 4.49 4.35 2.52
CA SER A 92 3.35 5.26 2.68
C SER A 92 2.80 5.32 4.10
N LEU A 93 2.81 4.20 4.82
CA LEU A 93 2.21 4.08 6.14
C LEU A 93 3.24 4.02 7.27
N GLY A 94 4.37 3.32 7.08
CA GLY A 94 5.42 3.23 8.08
C GLY A 94 6.31 4.47 8.16
N ALA A 95 6.91 4.85 7.04
CA ALA A 95 7.92 5.92 6.98
C ALA A 95 7.34 7.32 6.78
N SER A 96 6.35 7.49 5.89
CA SER A 96 5.81 8.81 5.54
C SER A 96 5.21 9.59 6.72
N PRO A 97 4.49 8.99 7.69
CA PRO A 97 4.03 9.74 8.86
C PRO A 97 5.18 10.38 9.65
N ILE A 98 6.28 9.65 9.82
CA ILE A 98 7.46 10.17 10.52
C ILE A 98 8.11 11.29 9.71
N TYR A 99 8.17 11.14 8.38
CA TYR A 99 8.71 12.19 7.51
C TYR A 99 7.92 13.50 7.62
N TYR A 100 6.57 13.43 7.56
CA TYR A 100 5.73 14.62 7.55
C TYR A 100 5.53 15.24 8.92
N PHE A 101 5.45 14.46 9.97
CA PHE A 101 5.01 14.92 11.29
C PHE A 101 6.04 14.74 12.40
N GLY A 102 7.09 13.97 12.15
CA GLY A 102 8.14 13.70 13.12
C GLY A 102 9.06 14.89 13.38
N THR A 103 9.56 14.97 14.61
CA THR A 103 10.66 15.87 14.97
C THR A 103 11.94 15.43 14.25
N GLU A 104 12.97 16.30 14.21
CA GLU A 104 14.25 15.95 13.61
C GLU A 104 14.88 14.73 14.29
N SER A 105 14.76 14.63 15.62
CA SER A 105 15.23 13.46 16.39
C SER A 105 14.51 12.18 15.94
N GLN A 106 13.17 12.21 15.85
CA GLN A 106 12.38 11.07 15.39
C GLN A 106 12.72 10.66 13.96
N LYS A 107 12.94 11.61 13.05
CA LYS A 107 13.37 11.33 11.68
C LYS A 107 14.74 10.64 11.65
N ARG A 108 15.70 11.13 12.44
CA ARG A 108 17.03 10.49 12.52
C ARG A 108 16.95 9.08 13.09
N THR A 109 16.14 8.88 14.11
CA THR A 109 16.06 7.59 14.83
C THR A 109 15.27 6.55 14.04
N TYR A 110 14.14 6.92 13.45
CA TYR A 110 13.17 5.98 12.88
C TYR A 110 13.06 6.03 11.36
N LEU A 111 13.07 7.23 10.74
CA LEU A 111 12.93 7.35 9.29
C LEU A 111 14.19 6.94 8.56
N VAL A 112 15.35 7.38 9.00
CA VAL A 112 16.64 7.09 8.32
C VAL A 112 16.87 5.58 8.14
N PRO A 113 16.69 4.71 9.15
CA PRO A 113 16.80 3.27 8.97
C PRO A 113 15.78 2.69 7.98
N MET A 114 14.55 3.22 7.95
CA MET A 114 13.51 2.76 7.00
C MET A 114 13.83 3.19 5.57
N ALA A 115 14.15 4.46 5.36
CA ALA A 115 14.45 5.01 4.04
C ALA A 115 15.72 4.38 3.42
N SER A 116 16.73 4.03 4.26
CA SER A 116 17.92 3.31 3.82
C SER A 116 17.73 1.80 3.71
N GLY A 117 16.51 1.28 3.92
CA GLY A 117 16.19 -0.14 3.78
C GLY A 117 16.70 -1.07 4.88
N LYS A 118 17.24 -0.52 5.97
CA LYS A 118 17.74 -1.33 7.10
C LYS A 118 16.63 -1.91 7.98
N THR A 119 15.47 -1.22 8.03
CA THR A 119 14.32 -1.64 8.82
C THR A 119 13.04 -1.42 8.02
N LEU A 120 11.99 -2.16 8.39
CA LEU A 120 10.64 -1.94 7.89
C LEU A 120 9.81 -1.23 8.97
N GLY A 121 8.77 -0.51 8.50
CA GLY A 121 7.78 0.14 9.34
C GLY A 121 6.38 -0.43 9.11
N ALA A 122 5.53 -0.30 10.12
CA ALA A 122 4.13 -0.68 10.06
C ALA A 122 3.22 0.41 10.64
N PHE A 123 1.90 0.22 10.47
CA PHE A 123 0.92 1.23 10.85
C PHE A 123 -0.32 0.57 11.45
N GLY A 124 -0.54 0.80 12.75
CA GLY A 124 -1.60 0.25 13.56
C GLY A 124 -2.76 1.22 13.74
N LEU A 125 -3.73 1.19 12.83
CA LEU A 125 -4.97 1.95 12.93
C LEU A 125 -6.14 1.09 13.35
N THR A 126 -6.46 0.14 12.47
CA THR A 126 -7.69 -0.62 12.49
C THR A 126 -7.78 -1.48 13.74
N GLU A 127 -8.94 -1.48 14.37
CA GLU A 127 -9.28 -2.33 15.50
C GLU A 127 -10.42 -3.28 15.11
N PRO A 128 -10.65 -4.38 15.85
CA PRO A 128 -11.74 -5.30 15.54
C PRO A 128 -13.10 -4.62 15.40
N ASN A 129 -13.36 -3.55 16.15
CA ASN A 129 -14.61 -2.81 16.14
C ASN A 129 -14.52 -1.42 15.49
N ALA A 130 -13.39 -1.06 14.88
CA ALA A 130 -13.16 0.27 14.28
C ALA A 130 -12.32 0.15 13.00
N GLY A 131 -12.99 -0.16 11.88
CA GLY A 131 -12.43 -0.20 10.54
C GLY A 131 -12.77 1.06 9.75
N SER A 132 -13.86 1.03 8.98
CA SER A 132 -14.35 2.20 8.22
C SER A 132 -14.71 3.37 9.12
N ASP A 133 -15.19 3.12 10.34
CA ASP A 133 -15.31 4.10 11.43
C ASP A 133 -13.98 4.23 12.19
N ALA A 134 -12.96 4.79 11.55
CA ALA A 134 -11.65 4.98 12.16
C ALA A 134 -11.66 5.89 13.40
N GLY A 135 -12.66 6.77 13.52
CA GLY A 135 -12.89 7.60 14.71
C GLY A 135 -13.39 6.82 15.93
N GLY A 136 -13.91 5.60 15.70
CA GLY A 136 -14.38 4.68 16.73
C GLY A 136 -13.27 4.03 17.58
N THR A 137 -11.98 4.27 17.27
CA THR A 137 -10.84 3.63 17.97
C THR A 137 -10.98 3.63 19.49
N GLN A 138 -10.61 2.52 20.12
CA GLN A 138 -10.75 2.27 21.57
C GLN A 138 -9.40 2.11 22.27
N THR A 139 -8.33 1.82 21.55
CA THR A 139 -6.96 1.80 22.08
C THR A 139 -6.69 3.09 22.83
N LYS A 140 -6.18 3.01 24.06
CA LYS A 140 -5.94 4.14 24.96
C LYS A 140 -4.45 4.36 25.17
N ALA A 141 -4.05 5.62 25.28
CA ALA A 141 -2.72 6.03 25.72
C ALA A 141 -2.87 7.01 26.89
N VAL A 142 -2.42 6.61 28.06
CA VAL A 142 -2.50 7.42 29.28
C VAL A 142 -1.11 7.92 29.64
N LEU A 143 -0.96 9.23 29.85
CA LEU A 143 0.30 9.80 30.32
C LEU A 143 0.51 9.48 31.80
N ASP A 144 1.63 8.84 32.13
CA ASP A 144 2.06 8.46 33.47
C ASP A 144 3.51 8.95 33.67
N GLY A 145 3.68 10.08 34.33
CA GLY A 145 4.96 10.77 34.40
C GLY A 145 5.46 11.21 33.03
N ASP A 146 6.64 10.73 32.65
CA ASP A 146 7.28 11.05 31.38
C ASP A 146 7.06 9.95 30.30
N GLU A 147 6.10 9.04 30.51
CA GLU A 147 5.79 7.95 29.59
C GLU A 147 4.30 7.91 29.24
N TYR A 148 3.98 7.43 28.05
CA TYR A 148 2.63 6.98 27.70
C TYR A 148 2.51 5.48 27.95
N VAL A 149 1.44 5.07 28.64
CA VAL A 149 1.03 3.68 28.80
C VAL A 149 -0.07 3.39 27.81
N ILE A 150 0.20 2.50 26.85
CA ILE A 150 -0.74 2.17 25.77
C ILE A 150 -1.34 0.80 26.00
N ASN A 151 -2.68 0.74 25.94
CA ASN A 151 -3.47 -0.48 26.06
C ASN A 151 -4.48 -0.56 24.94
N GLY A 152 -4.57 -1.71 24.26
CA GLY A 152 -5.52 -1.96 23.18
C GLY A 152 -5.05 -3.03 22.21
N GLU A 153 -5.72 -3.07 21.06
CA GLU A 153 -5.56 -4.10 20.06
C GLU A 153 -5.70 -3.49 18.66
N LYS A 154 -4.86 -3.92 17.73
CA LYS A 154 -4.95 -3.52 16.31
C LYS A 154 -4.91 -4.74 15.42
N CYS A 155 -5.75 -4.77 14.39
CA CYS A 155 -5.84 -5.89 13.46
C CYS A 155 -5.47 -5.48 12.03
N TRP A 156 -5.10 -6.50 11.23
CA TRP A 156 -4.70 -6.37 9.83
C TRP A 156 -3.50 -5.45 9.60
N ILE A 157 -2.50 -5.56 10.48
CA ILE A 157 -1.30 -4.72 10.41
C ILE A 157 -0.28 -5.33 9.46
N THR A 158 -0.14 -4.71 8.29
CA THR A 158 0.85 -5.10 7.27
C THR A 158 2.26 -4.89 7.80
N ASN A 159 3.14 -5.88 7.55
CA ASN A 159 4.55 -5.91 7.94
C ASN A 159 4.83 -6.01 9.46
N ALA A 160 3.83 -6.18 10.33
CA ALA A 160 4.01 -6.06 11.78
C ALA A 160 5.13 -6.97 12.32
N GLU A 161 5.22 -8.23 11.86
CA GLU A 161 6.23 -9.20 12.32
C GLU A 161 7.67 -8.80 11.95
N TYR A 162 7.83 -8.10 10.83
CA TYR A 162 9.14 -7.71 10.28
C TYR A 162 9.50 -6.25 10.54
N ALA A 163 8.53 -5.44 11.00
CA ALA A 163 8.74 -4.05 11.33
C ALA A 163 9.58 -3.90 12.61
N LYS A 164 10.43 -2.87 12.64
CA LYS A 164 11.13 -2.44 13.86
C LYS A 164 10.40 -1.30 14.57
N THR A 165 9.42 -0.70 13.89
CA THR A 165 8.64 0.43 14.40
C THR A 165 7.22 0.34 13.86
N ILE A 166 6.25 0.51 14.73
CA ILE A 166 4.83 0.60 14.37
C ILE A 166 4.30 1.96 14.79
N ILE A 167 3.65 2.67 13.87
CA ILE A 167 2.89 3.87 14.21
C ILE A 167 1.51 3.43 14.69
N VAL A 168 1.18 3.70 15.94
CA VAL A 168 -0.08 3.28 16.58
C VAL A 168 -0.94 4.50 16.87
N THR A 169 -2.22 4.44 16.50
CA THR A 169 -3.20 5.46 16.91
C THR A 169 -3.87 5.05 18.22
N ALA A 170 -4.00 6.00 19.15
CA ALA A 170 -4.69 5.76 20.42
C ALA A 170 -5.41 7.02 20.92
N VAL A 171 -6.45 6.80 21.71
CA VAL A 171 -7.17 7.88 22.45
C VAL A 171 -6.34 8.28 23.64
N ASN A 172 -5.93 9.54 23.69
CA ASN A 172 -5.15 10.09 24.81
C ASN A 172 -5.92 11.18 25.60
N GLY A 173 -7.23 11.19 25.50
CA GLY A 173 -8.10 12.09 26.23
C GLY A 173 -9.37 12.45 25.46
N VAL A 174 -10.04 13.50 25.93
CA VAL A 174 -11.18 14.13 25.26
C VAL A 174 -10.92 15.61 25.12
N ASP A 175 -11.51 16.23 24.11
CA ASP A 175 -11.49 17.68 23.94
C ASP A 175 -12.55 18.35 24.84
N GLU A 176 -12.62 19.68 24.82
CA GLU A 176 -13.58 20.49 25.57
C GLU A 176 -15.05 20.22 25.24
N ASN A 177 -15.31 19.57 24.10
CA ASN A 177 -16.65 19.17 23.65
C ASN A 177 -16.95 17.68 23.96
N GLY A 178 -16.07 16.99 24.70
CA GLY A 178 -16.22 15.58 25.02
C GLY A 178 -15.87 14.62 23.87
N LYS A 179 -15.32 15.12 22.76
CA LYS A 179 -14.91 14.30 21.62
C LYS A 179 -13.55 13.67 21.90
N LYS A 180 -13.38 12.39 21.50
CA LYS A 180 -12.11 11.69 21.62
C LYS A 180 -10.97 12.47 20.97
N ARG A 181 -9.89 12.67 21.71
CA ARG A 181 -8.61 13.16 21.22
C ARG A 181 -7.77 11.94 20.85
N ILE A 182 -7.46 11.81 19.57
CA ILE A 182 -6.71 10.70 19.01
C ILE A 182 -5.34 11.20 18.57
N SER A 183 -4.28 10.57 19.07
CA SER A 183 -2.89 10.85 18.72
C SER A 183 -2.25 9.65 18.05
N ALA A 184 -1.14 9.87 17.36
CA ALA A 184 -0.28 8.84 16.81
C ALA A 184 0.98 8.69 17.67
N PHE A 185 1.44 7.46 17.86
CA PHE A 185 2.58 7.13 18.69
C PHE A 185 3.57 6.25 17.92
N ILE A 186 4.85 6.52 18.06
CA ILE A 186 5.93 5.70 17.52
C ILE A 186 6.25 4.62 18.55
N VAL A 187 5.95 3.37 18.24
CA VAL A 187 6.16 2.22 19.13
C VAL A 187 7.23 1.31 18.53
N PRO A 188 8.44 1.23 19.11
CA PRO A 188 9.42 0.21 18.75
C PRO A 188 8.86 -1.20 19.03
N THR A 189 9.14 -2.17 18.14
CA THR A 189 8.52 -3.51 18.26
C THR A 189 9.13 -4.39 19.35
N ASP A 190 10.25 -4.01 19.89
CA ASP A 190 10.90 -4.64 21.06
C ASP A 190 10.43 -4.06 22.41
N THR A 191 9.45 -3.16 22.41
CA THR A 191 8.88 -2.59 23.65
C THR A 191 8.11 -3.66 24.42
N ASN A 192 8.38 -3.76 25.72
CA ASN A 192 7.68 -4.69 26.60
C ASN A 192 6.16 -4.45 26.58
N GLY A 193 5.37 -5.52 26.57
CA GLY A 193 3.91 -5.47 26.52
C GLY A 193 3.35 -5.45 25.09
N LEU A 194 4.16 -5.20 24.06
CA LEU A 194 3.74 -5.36 22.68
C LEU A 194 3.85 -6.84 22.28
N LYS A 195 2.75 -7.41 21.81
CA LYS A 195 2.67 -8.76 21.26
C LYS A 195 2.21 -8.71 19.81
N ILE A 196 2.85 -9.48 18.95
CA ILE A 196 2.50 -9.62 17.53
C ILE A 196 2.04 -11.06 17.31
N SER A 197 0.86 -11.24 16.72
CA SER A 197 0.30 -12.56 16.42
C SER A 197 1.04 -13.26 15.28
N SER A 198 0.76 -14.55 15.09
CA SER A 198 1.06 -15.23 13.82
C SER A 198 0.34 -14.53 12.66
N PRO A 199 0.91 -14.57 11.44
CA PRO A 199 0.27 -13.98 10.28
C PRO A 199 -1.11 -14.59 9.97
N TYR A 200 -2.03 -13.77 9.51
CA TYR A 200 -3.33 -14.24 9.02
C TYR A 200 -3.17 -15.08 7.73
N ASP A 201 -3.94 -16.16 7.63
CA ASP A 201 -4.12 -16.89 6.38
C ASP A 201 -5.13 -16.14 5.48
N LYS A 202 -4.65 -15.53 4.41
CA LYS A 202 -5.39 -14.59 3.57
C LYS A 202 -5.82 -15.21 2.24
N MET A 203 -6.89 -14.68 1.67
CA MET A 203 -7.36 -15.01 0.34
C MET A 203 -6.32 -14.72 -0.75
N GLY A 204 -5.69 -13.53 -0.72
CA GLY A 204 -4.72 -13.04 -1.68
C GLY A 204 -3.61 -12.21 -1.02
N VAL A 205 -2.75 -11.62 -1.83
CA VAL A 205 -1.53 -10.89 -1.41
C VAL A 205 -0.75 -11.66 -0.34
N ARG A 206 -0.66 -12.97 -0.50
CA ARG A 206 -0.18 -13.89 0.53
C ARG A 206 1.31 -13.72 0.85
N ALA A 207 2.10 -13.18 -0.09
CA ALA A 207 3.49 -12.77 0.13
C ALA A 207 3.63 -11.56 1.08
N SER A 208 2.53 -10.87 1.41
CA SER A 208 2.52 -9.77 2.39
C SER A 208 2.25 -10.31 3.78
N ASN A 209 3.12 -9.99 4.74
CA ASN A 209 2.87 -10.28 6.15
C ASN A 209 1.75 -9.37 6.69
N THR A 210 0.82 -9.94 7.44
CA THR A 210 -0.30 -9.19 8.05
C THR A 210 -0.68 -9.83 9.36
N CYS A 211 -0.54 -9.12 10.48
CA CYS A 211 -0.75 -9.64 11.82
C CYS A 211 -1.72 -8.77 12.61
N GLU A 212 -2.12 -9.29 13.74
CA GLU A 212 -2.70 -8.56 14.86
C GLU A 212 -1.59 -8.10 15.80
N ILE A 213 -1.78 -6.97 16.45
CA ILE A 213 -0.93 -6.52 17.56
C ILE A 213 -1.76 -6.26 18.81
N ILE A 214 -1.27 -6.71 19.95
CA ILE A 214 -1.86 -6.51 21.25
C ILE A 214 -0.90 -5.65 22.08
N LEU A 215 -1.44 -4.63 22.71
CA LEU A 215 -0.71 -3.69 23.54
C LEU A 215 -1.22 -3.84 24.99
N GLU A 216 -0.39 -4.38 25.86
CA GLU A 216 -0.68 -4.58 27.29
C GLU A 216 0.35 -3.82 28.12
N ASP A 217 -0.07 -2.67 28.66
CA ASP A 217 0.77 -1.75 29.42
C ASP A 217 2.09 -1.37 28.70
N VAL A 218 1.99 -1.16 27.39
CA VAL A 218 3.14 -0.76 26.55
C VAL A 218 3.57 0.65 26.94
N ARG A 219 4.77 0.76 27.52
CA ARG A 219 5.36 2.03 27.97
C ARG A 219 6.31 2.59 26.93
N ILE A 220 6.05 3.80 26.50
CA ILE A 220 6.92 4.54 25.57
C ILE A 220 7.21 5.93 26.12
N PRO A 221 8.40 6.50 25.86
CA PRO A 221 8.70 7.88 26.24
C PRO A 221 7.67 8.87 25.69
N ARG A 222 7.38 9.92 26.43
CA ARG A 222 6.47 10.98 26.01
C ARG A 222 6.83 11.58 24.66
N GLU A 223 8.10 11.69 24.36
CA GLU A 223 8.64 12.18 23.09
C GLU A 223 8.34 11.27 21.87
N ASN A 224 7.84 10.06 22.09
CA ASN A 224 7.41 9.16 21.00
C ASN A 224 6.02 9.48 20.47
N ILE A 225 5.34 10.51 20.99
CA ILE A 225 4.16 11.05 20.33
C ILE A 225 4.56 11.63 18.98
N LEU A 226 3.81 11.29 17.94
CA LEU A 226 4.10 11.73 16.58
C LEU A 226 3.30 12.98 16.25
N GLY A 227 4.01 14.08 16.03
CA GLY A 227 3.40 15.36 15.66
C GLY A 227 2.66 16.05 16.82
N ASP A 228 1.55 16.71 16.50
CA ASP A 228 0.74 17.47 17.47
C ASP A 228 -0.25 16.55 18.18
N GLU A 229 -0.23 16.54 19.51
CA GLU A 229 -1.08 15.72 20.38
C GLU A 229 -2.59 15.85 20.09
N SER A 230 -3.03 17.01 19.61
CA SER A 230 -4.44 17.28 19.31
C SER A 230 -4.84 16.99 17.86
N LYS A 231 -3.88 16.72 16.96
CA LYS A 231 -4.08 16.62 15.51
C LYS A 231 -3.86 15.23 14.93
N GLY A 232 -3.61 14.22 15.77
CA GLY A 232 -3.27 12.87 15.30
C GLY A 232 -4.26 12.30 14.30
N PHE A 233 -5.57 12.52 14.49
CA PHE A 233 -6.57 12.05 13.54
C PHE A 233 -6.46 12.74 12.15
N LYS A 234 -6.13 14.03 12.11
CA LYS A 234 -5.92 14.76 10.84
C LYS A 234 -4.64 14.32 10.13
N GLN A 235 -3.55 14.15 10.90
CA GLN A 235 -2.27 13.62 10.40
C GLN A 235 -2.46 12.24 9.79
N PHE A 236 -3.25 11.43 10.45
CA PHE A 236 -3.66 10.13 10.04
C PHE A 236 -4.42 10.15 8.70
N LEU A 237 -5.43 10.99 8.55
CA LEU A 237 -6.17 11.13 7.29
C LEU A 237 -5.26 11.57 6.14
N TYR A 238 -4.31 12.48 6.39
CA TYR A 238 -3.31 12.89 5.39
C TYR A 238 -2.41 11.71 4.97
N THR A 239 -2.01 10.88 5.92
CA THR A 239 -1.22 9.66 5.64
C THR A 239 -1.99 8.71 4.73
N LEU A 240 -3.27 8.46 5.03
CA LEU A 240 -4.13 7.63 4.20
C LEU A 240 -4.36 8.21 2.79
N ASP A 241 -4.47 9.54 2.66
CA ASP A 241 -4.58 10.17 1.34
C ASP A 241 -3.35 9.85 0.47
N GLY A 242 -2.16 9.84 1.07
CA GLY A 242 -0.93 9.38 0.40
C GLY A 242 -0.94 7.89 0.07
N GLY A 243 -1.38 7.06 1.01
CA GLY A 243 -1.50 5.61 0.84
C GLY A 243 -2.45 5.20 -0.29
N ARG A 244 -3.55 5.95 -0.50
CA ARG A 244 -4.49 5.72 -1.61
C ARG A 244 -3.81 5.81 -2.98
N ILE A 245 -2.81 6.69 -3.15
CA ILE A 245 -2.03 6.78 -4.38
C ILE A 245 -1.25 5.48 -4.62
N SER A 246 -0.57 4.98 -3.59
CA SER A 246 0.21 3.75 -3.71
C SER A 246 -0.65 2.50 -3.91
N ILE A 247 -1.82 2.40 -3.25
CA ILE A 247 -2.77 1.30 -3.50
C ILE A 247 -3.34 1.36 -4.91
N ALA A 248 -3.63 2.56 -5.43
CA ALA A 248 -4.06 2.73 -6.81
C ALA A 248 -2.96 2.31 -7.81
N ALA A 249 -1.70 2.66 -7.55
CA ALA A 249 -0.55 2.23 -8.36
C ALA A 249 -0.38 0.70 -8.32
N LEU A 250 -0.51 0.08 -7.14
CA LEU A 250 -0.49 -1.37 -6.97
C LEU A 250 -1.60 -2.05 -7.81
N ALA A 251 -2.80 -1.47 -7.80
CA ALA A 251 -3.93 -1.97 -8.60
C ALA A 251 -3.64 -1.91 -10.10
N VAL A 252 -3.04 -0.81 -10.58
CA VAL A 252 -2.59 -0.70 -11.97
C VAL A 252 -1.56 -1.79 -12.30
N GLY A 253 -0.58 -2.04 -11.40
CA GLY A 253 0.43 -3.09 -11.59
C GLY A 253 -0.19 -4.48 -11.72
N ILE A 254 -1.11 -4.86 -10.81
CA ILE A 254 -1.81 -6.16 -10.86
C ILE A 254 -2.65 -6.28 -12.15
N ALA A 255 -3.37 -5.23 -12.54
CA ALA A 255 -4.16 -5.22 -13.76
C ALA A 255 -3.27 -5.35 -15.01
N GLN A 256 -2.13 -4.65 -15.02
CA GLN A 256 -1.15 -4.74 -16.11
C GLN A 256 -0.62 -6.16 -16.27
N ALA A 257 -0.27 -6.85 -15.18
CA ALA A 257 0.15 -8.24 -15.20
C ALA A 257 -0.94 -9.17 -15.75
N ALA A 258 -2.18 -8.99 -15.28
CA ALA A 258 -3.33 -9.76 -15.77
C ALA A 258 -3.57 -9.56 -17.27
N PHE A 259 -3.47 -8.30 -17.75
CA PHE A 259 -3.58 -7.96 -19.17
C PHE A 259 -2.46 -8.59 -20.01
N GLU A 260 -1.19 -8.48 -19.59
CA GLU A 260 -0.04 -9.02 -20.29
C GLU A 260 -0.15 -10.54 -20.46
N ARG A 261 -0.53 -11.25 -19.39
CA ARG A 261 -0.76 -12.71 -19.42
C ARG A 261 -1.92 -13.07 -20.36
N ALA A 262 -3.03 -12.34 -20.29
CA ALA A 262 -4.18 -12.59 -21.16
C ALA A 262 -3.85 -12.33 -22.64
N LEU A 263 -3.11 -11.27 -22.94
CA LEU A 263 -2.71 -10.91 -24.29
C LEU A 263 -1.75 -11.97 -24.90
N SER A 264 -0.73 -12.40 -24.13
CA SER A 264 0.20 -13.44 -24.57
C SER A 264 -0.54 -14.75 -24.85
N TYR A 265 -1.33 -15.21 -23.88
CA TYR A 265 -2.13 -16.43 -24.05
C TYR A 265 -3.08 -16.35 -25.25
N ALA A 266 -3.76 -15.22 -25.45
CA ALA A 266 -4.68 -15.05 -26.56
C ALA A 266 -3.99 -15.13 -27.93
N LYS A 267 -2.72 -14.70 -28.05
CA LYS A 267 -1.92 -14.80 -29.27
C LYS A 267 -1.45 -16.22 -29.54
N GLU A 268 -1.13 -16.99 -28.52
CA GLU A 268 -0.58 -18.33 -28.61
C GLU A 268 -1.66 -19.43 -28.74
N ARG A 269 -2.76 -19.30 -27.95
CA ARG A 269 -3.85 -20.28 -27.92
C ARG A 269 -4.61 -20.31 -29.21
N LYS A 270 -4.77 -21.49 -29.80
CA LYS A 270 -5.55 -21.72 -31.03
C LYS A 270 -6.82 -22.49 -30.73
N GLN A 271 -7.94 -22.05 -31.26
CA GLN A 271 -9.20 -22.76 -31.32
C GLN A 271 -9.89 -22.43 -32.64
N PHE A 272 -10.72 -23.34 -33.16
CA PHE A 272 -11.38 -23.19 -34.46
C PHE A 272 -10.39 -22.89 -35.61
N GLY A 273 -9.19 -23.49 -35.54
CA GLY A 273 -8.14 -23.38 -36.55
C GLY A 273 -7.31 -22.08 -36.54
N LYS A 274 -7.54 -21.15 -35.61
CA LYS A 274 -6.84 -19.86 -35.53
C LYS A 274 -6.59 -19.41 -34.09
N SER A 275 -5.69 -18.44 -33.90
CA SER A 275 -5.43 -17.81 -32.61
C SER A 275 -6.71 -17.21 -32.04
N ILE A 276 -6.96 -17.35 -30.71
CA ILE A 276 -8.15 -16.79 -30.09
C ILE A 276 -8.14 -15.24 -30.09
N SER A 277 -6.97 -14.61 -30.23
CA SER A 277 -6.84 -13.16 -30.41
C SER A 277 -7.49 -12.64 -31.71
N SER A 278 -7.81 -13.52 -32.67
CA SER A 278 -8.51 -13.15 -33.91
C SER A 278 -10.03 -13.06 -33.77
N PHE A 279 -10.59 -13.45 -32.60
CA PHE A 279 -12.04 -13.35 -32.36
C PHE A 279 -12.38 -11.99 -31.75
N GLN A 280 -13.38 -11.28 -32.31
CA GLN A 280 -13.78 -9.95 -31.85
C GLN A 280 -14.10 -9.91 -30.35
N ALA A 281 -14.77 -10.95 -29.80
CA ALA A 281 -15.10 -11.01 -28.39
C ALA A 281 -13.85 -10.98 -27.48
N ILE A 282 -12.73 -11.54 -27.92
CA ILE A 282 -11.45 -11.47 -27.21
C ILE A 282 -10.76 -10.13 -27.44
N GLN A 283 -10.78 -9.61 -28.68
CA GLN A 283 -10.21 -8.31 -29.03
C GLN A 283 -10.84 -7.18 -28.20
N PHE A 284 -12.17 -7.18 -28.05
CA PHE A 284 -12.87 -6.15 -27.28
C PHE A 284 -12.49 -6.20 -25.80
N LYS A 285 -12.44 -7.39 -25.19
CA LYS A 285 -11.97 -7.55 -23.81
C LYS A 285 -10.56 -6.99 -23.60
N LEU A 286 -9.63 -7.30 -24.51
CA LEU A 286 -8.25 -6.81 -24.42
C LEU A 286 -8.18 -5.27 -24.65
N ALA A 287 -8.98 -4.73 -25.56
CA ALA A 287 -9.05 -3.29 -25.78
C ALA A 287 -9.61 -2.54 -24.57
N ASP A 288 -10.68 -3.07 -23.94
CA ASP A 288 -11.26 -2.48 -22.74
C ASP A 288 -10.26 -2.54 -21.57
N MET A 289 -9.61 -3.68 -21.34
CA MET A 289 -8.57 -3.80 -20.31
C MET A 289 -7.45 -2.77 -20.52
N ALA A 290 -6.91 -2.66 -21.74
CA ALA A 290 -5.85 -1.69 -22.04
C ALA A 290 -6.30 -0.24 -21.80
N THR A 291 -7.52 0.10 -22.21
CA THR A 291 -8.09 1.44 -22.06
C THR A 291 -8.28 1.79 -20.58
N GLU A 292 -8.90 0.89 -19.80
CA GLU A 292 -9.16 1.13 -18.37
C GLU A 292 -7.86 1.23 -17.55
N ILE A 293 -6.85 0.41 -17.87
CA ILE A 293 -5.52 0.46 -17.22
C ILE A 293 -4.87 1.82 -17.47
N GLU A 294 -4.91 2.31 -18.70
CA GLU A 294 -4.32 3.60 -19.04
C GLU A 294 -5.04 4.76 -18.34
N LEU A 295 -6.38 4.73 -18.29
CA LEU A 295 -7.16 5.71 -17.55
C LEU A 295 -6.79 5.71 -16.05
N ALA A 296 -6.69 4.53 -15.43
CA ALA A 296 -6.31 4.39 -14.03
C ALA A 296 -4.90 4.94 -13.77
N ARG A 297 -3.92 4.57 -14.62
CA ARG A 297 -2.53 5.05 -14.53
C ARG A 297 -2.45 6.57 -14.58
N ASN A 298 -3.18 7.20 -15.51
CA ASN A 298 -3.21 8.66 -15.59
C ASN A 298 -3.82 9.31 -14.34
N MET A 299 -4.85 8.70 -13.73
CA MET A 299 -5.41 9.19 -12.46
C MET A 299 -4.41 9.08 -11.31
N VAL A 300 -3.67 7.99 -11.23
CA VAL A 300 -2.59 7.79 -10.24
C VAL A 300 -1.50 8.86 -10.40
N HIS A 301 -1.00 9.04 -11.61
CA HIS A 301 0.05 10.03 -11.90
C HIS A 301 -0.44 11.46 -11.58
N LYS A 302 -1.70 11.80 -11.90
CA LYS A 302 -2.28 13.09 -11.56
C LYS A 302 -2.32 13.31 -10.04
N ALA A 303 -2.78 12.32 -9.27
CA ALA A 303 -2.85 12.45 -7.82
C ALA A 303 -1.45 12.57 -7.19
N ALA A 304 -0.49 11.77 -7.66
CA ALA A 304 0.91 11.83 -7.24
C ALA A 304 1.54 13.20 -7.55
N TRP A 305 1.36 13.69 -8.77
CA TRP A 305 1.86 15.00 -9.18
C TRP A 305 1.28 16.15 -8.36
N LEU A 306 -0.03 16.12 -8.05
CA LEU A 306 -0.65 17.13 -7.20
C LEU A 306 -0.02 17.16 -5.80
N LYS A 307 0.27 15.98 -5.23
CA LYS A 307 0.95 15.86 -3.95
C LYS A 307 2.37 16.45 -4.02
N ASP A 308 3.12 16.16 -5.06
CA ASP A 308 4.49 16.68 -5.27
C ASP A 308 4.50 18.20 -5.45
N GLN A 309 3.42 18.78 -5.99
CA GLN A 309 3.23 20.22 -6.11
C GLN A 309 2.67 20.89 -4.83
N ASN A 310 2.57 20.16 -3.72
CA ASN A 310 1.94 20.63 -2.47
C ASN A 310 0.52 21.19 -2.68
N LYS A 311 -0.22 20.66 -3.65
CA LYS A 311 -1.62 21.00 -3.94
C LYS A 311 -2.57 20.04 -3.22
N PRO A 312 -3.83 20.43 -2.96
CA PRO A 312 -4.86 19.50 -2.50
C PRO A 312 -4.98 18.31 -3.46
N PHE A 313 -4.87 17.08 -2.93
CA PHE A 313 -4.86 15.84 -3.71
C PHE A 313 -5.81 14.75 -3.18
N ALA A 314 -6.40 14.96 -2.00
CA ALA A 314 -7.23 13.94 -1.34
C ALA A 314 -8.38 13.42 -2.23
N LYS A 315 -9.05 14.31 -2.98
CA LYS A 315 -10.12 13.93 -3.91
C LYS A 315 -9.59 13.08 -5.06
N GLU A 316 -8.53 13.51 -5.69
CA GLU A 316 -7.90 12.79 -6.82
C GLU A 316 -7.30 11.46 -6.38
N ALA A 317 -6.71 11.38 -5.20
CA ALA A 317 -6.22 10.13 -4.61
C ALA A 317 -7.38 9.13 -4.34
N ALA A 318 -8.50 9.62 -3.79
CA ALA A 318 -9.68 8.78 -3.59
C ALA A 318 -10.30 8.31 -4.93
N MET A 319 -10.37 9.18 -5.94
CA MET A 319 -10.84 8.82 -7.28
C MET A 319 -9.91 7.78 -7.93
N ALA A 320 -8.60 7.96 -7.85
CA ALA A 320 -7.62 7.03 -8.39
C ALA A 320 -7.74 5.65 -7.73
N LYS A 321 -7.81 5.61 -6.40
CA LYS A 321 -7.94 4.36 -5.63
C LYS A 321 -9.23 3.64 -5.95
N LEU A 322 -10.35 4.34 -5.97
CA LEU A 322 -11.66 3.76 -6.30
C LEU A 322 -11.67 3.13 -7.69
N PHE A 323 -11.29 3.91 -8.70
CA PHE A 323 -11.33 3.44 -10.07
C PHE A 323 -10.32 2.30 -10.32
N ALA A 324 -9.06 2.47 -9.88
CA ALA A 324 -8.00 1.50 -10.13
C ALA A 324 -8.28 0.15 -9.44
N SER A 325 -8.77 0.14 -8.19
CA SER A 325 -9.05 -1.11 -7.47
C SER A 325 -10.21 -1.90 -8.11
N GLU A 326 -11.32 -1.24 -8.46
CA GLU A 326 -12.44 -1.88 -9.13
C GLU A 326 -12.07 -2.33 -10.57
N MET A 327 -11.26 -1.54 -11.28
CA MET A 327 -10.71 -1.89 -12.59
C MET A 327 -9.80 -3.11 -12.51
N ALA A 328 -8.91 -3.20 -11.51
CA ALA A 328 -8.02 -4.35 -11.35
C ALA A 328 -8.80 -5.65 -11.13
N SER A 329 -9.88 -5.63 -10.36
CA SER A 329 -10.78 -6.77 -10.19
C SER A 329 -11.43 -7.17 -11.51
N ARG A 330 -11.90 -6.20 -12.32
CA ARG A 330 -12.46 -6.51 -13.65
C ARG A 330 -11.42 -7.09 -14.59
N ALA A 331 -10.22 -6.50 -14.66
CA ALA A 331 -9.12 -6.95 -15.51
C ALA A 331 -8.68 -8.39 -15.14
N ALA A 332 -8.52 -8.68 -13.84
CA ALA A 332 -8.18 -10.02 -13.37
C ALA A 332 -9.23 -11.06 -13.75
N ASN A 333 -10.53 -10.74 -13.60
CA ASN A 333 -11.62 -11.61 -14.03
C ASN A 333 -11.60 -11.84 -15.56
N GLN A 334 -11.35 -10.81 -16.37
CA GLN A 334 -11.24 -10.96 -17.81
C GLN A 334 -10.03 -11.81 -18.21
N ALA A 335 -8.91 -11.70 -17.51
CA ALA A 335 -7.74 -12.53 -17.76
C ALA A 335 -8.04 -14.03 -17.55
N VAL A 336 -8.69 -14.38 -16.44
CA VAL A 336 -9.15 -15.76 -16.19
C VAL A 336 -10.12 -16.21 -17.27
N GLN A 337 -11.09 -15.37 -17.64
CA GLN A 337 -12.08 -15.69 -18.67
C GLN A 337 -11.44 -15.94 -20.05
N ILE A 338 -10.41 -15.16 -20.43
CA ILE A 338 -9.69 -15.33 -21.69
C ILE A 338 -8.90 -16.66 -21.71
N HIS A 339 -8.35 -17.08 -20.58
CA HIS A 339 -7.67 -18.37 -20.43
C HIS A 339 -8.64 -19.56 -20.43
N GLY A 340 -9.94 -19.33 -20.19
CA GLY A 340 -10.94 -20.38 -20.09
C GLY A 340 -10.64 -21.35 -18.94
N GLY A 341 -10.81 -22.66 -19.16
CA GLY A 341 -10.54 -23.67 -18.13
C GLY A 341 -9.13 -23.62 -17.54
N TYR A 342 -8.14 -23.27 -18.35
CA TYR A 342 -6.75 -23.11 -17.87
C TYR A 342 -6.59 -21.94 -16.91
N GLY A 343 -7.37 -20.86 -17.06
CA GLY A 343 -7.33 -19.73 -16.14
C GLY A 343 -7.85 -20.06 -14.74
N TYR A 344 -8.57 -21.16 -14.59
CA TYR A 344 -9.05 -21.63 -13.28
C TYR A 344 -8.01 -22.51 -12.55
N MET A 345 -6.92 -22.87 -13.24
CA MET A 345 -5.85 -23.70 -12.70
C MET A 345 -4.73 -22.81 -12.15
N LYS A 346 -4.23 -23.14 -10.94
CA LYS A 346 -3.14 -22.39 -10.27
C LYS A 346 -1.81 -22.37 -11.06
N GLU A 347 -1.64 -23.28 -12.00
CA GLU A 347 -0.44 -23.36 -12.86
C GLU A 347 -0.30 -22.16 -13.81
N TYR A 348 -1.41 -21.52 -14.19
CA TYR A 348 -1.43 -20.37 -15.09
C TYR A 348 -1.37 -19.02 -14.37
N GLU A 349 -1.34 -18.99 -13.04
CA GLU A 349 -1.17 -17.83 -12.17
C GLU A 349 -2.25 -16.72 -12.26
N VAL A 350 -3.05 -16.67 -13.30
CA VAL A 350 -4.02 -15.58 -13.52
C VAL A 350 -5.13 -15.53 -12.48
N GLU A 351 -5.45 -16.65 -11.82
CA GLU A 351 -6.41 -16.71 -10.72
C GLU A 351 -5.90 -15.94 -9.49
N ARG A 352 -4.56 -15.87 -9.27
CA ARG A 352 -3.94 -15.12 -8.20
C ARG A 352 -4.29 -13.64 -8.27
N TYR A 353 -4.32 -13.07 -9.48
CA TYR A 353 -4.66 -11.66 -9.66
C TYR A 353 -6.07 -11.31 -9.19
N ILE A 354 -7.05 -12.24 -9.29
CA ILE A 354 -8.39 -12.05 -8.72
C ILE A 354 -8.31 -11.95 -7.20
N ARG A 355 -7.57 -12.84 -6.56
CA ARG A 355 -7.43 -12.89 -5.10
C ARG A 355 -6.69 -11.66 -4.57
N ASP A 356 -5.64 -11.24 -5.26
CA ASP A 356 -4.82 -10.09 -4.89
C ASP A 356 -5.59 -8.77 -5.10
N ALA A 357 -6.26 -8.61 -6.24
CA ALA A 357 -7.02 -7.41 -6.56
C ALA A 357 -8.14 -7.13 -5.56
N LYS A 358 -8.78 -8.17 -5.01
CA LYS A 358 -9.92 -8.00 -4.10
C LYS A 358 -9.58 -7.22 -2.83
N LEU A 359 -8.37 -7.38 -2.28
CA LEU A 359 -7.96 -6.61 -1.12
C LEU A 359 -7.97 -5.10 -1.41
N LEU A 360 -7.63 -4.70 -2.63
CA LEU A 360 -7.46 -3.29 -2.98
C LEU A 360 -8.78 -2.50 -2.98
N GLU A 361 -9.92 -3.18 -3.06
CA GLU A 361 -11.24 -2.57 -2.88
C GLU A 361 -11.58 -2.34 -1.40
N ILE A 362 -10.89 -3.02 -0.47
CA ILE A 362 -11.19 -3.06 0.96
C ILE A 362 -10.17 -2.26 1.77
N GLY A 363 -8.88 -2.53 1.58
CA GLY A 363 -7.77 -1.93 2.35
C GLY A 363 -7.63 -0.43 2.09
N GLU A 364 -7.09 0.29 3.07
CA GLU A 364 -6.90 1.75 3.08
C GLU A 364 -8.17 2.56 2.77
N GLY A 365 -9.29 2.06 3.26
CA GLY A 365 -10.64 2.59 3.05
C GLY A 365 -11.34 1.93 1.88
N THR A 366 -12.49 1.30 2.18
CA THR A 366 -13.29 0.56 1.19
C THR A 366 -13.70 1.45 0.01
N SER A 367 -14.16 0.83 -1.09
CA SER A 367 -14.71 1.55 -2.24
C SER A 367 -15.84 2.51 -1.84
N GLU A 368 -16.65 2.15 -0.84
CA GLU A 368 -17.70 2.99 -0.27
C GLU A 368 -17.11 4.21 0.46
N ILE A 369 -16.04 4.02 1.24
CA ILE A 369 -15.34 5.10 1.92
C ILE A 369 -14.71 6.06 0.89
N GLN A 370 -14.13 5.56 -0.21
CA GLN A 370 -13.64 6.43 -1.27
C GLN A 370 -14.76 7.29 -1.86
N ARG A 371 -15.94 6.71 -2.12
CA ARG A 371 -17.11 7.44 -2.60
C ARG A 371 -17.55 8.53 -1.60
N LEU A 372 -17.56 8.22 -0.30
CA LEU A 372 -17.85 9.22 0.74
C LEU A 372 -16.82 10.37 0.77
N VAL A 373 -15.53 10.05 0.64
CA VAL A 373 -14.47 11.08 0.57
C VAL A 373 -14.68 11.98 -0.65
N ILE A 374 -14.91 11.39 -1.82
CA ILE A 374 -15.16 12.14 -3.06
C ILE A 374 -16.40 13.04 -2.89
N ALA A 375 -17.52 12.48 -2.41
CA ALA A 375 -18.77 13.22 -2.23
C ALA A 375 -18.60 14.42 -1.29
N ARG A 376 -17.89 14.25 -0.16
CA ARG A 376 -17.57 15.34 0.77
C ARG A 376 -16.73 16.43 0.11
N GLN A 377 -15.74 16.07 -0.71
CA GLN A 377 -14.90 17.02 -1.44
C GLN A 377 -15.67 17.77 -2.55
N LEU A 378 -16.76 17.20 -3.03
CA LEU A 378 -17.71 17.87 -3.95
C LEU A 378 -18.75 18.75 -3.23
N GLY A 379 -18.73 18.78 -1.89
CA GLY A 379 -19.67 19.57 -1.08
C GLY A 379 -20.97 18.84 -0.73
N CYS A 380 -21.10 17.56 -1.03
CA CYS A 380 -22.25 16.75 -0.57
C CYS A 380 -22.15 16.52 0.95
N ARG A 381 -23.26 16.78 1.67
CA ARG A 381 -23.40 16.65 3.13
C ARG A 381 -24.41 15.59 3.50
#